data_5ea011a47b00368a5dcf2071c2f7af09
#
_entry.id   5ea011a47b00368a5dcf2071c2f7af09
#
_cell.length_a   1.000
_cell.length_b   1.000
_cell.length_c   1.000
_cell.angle_alpha   90.00
_cell.angle_beta   90.00
_cell.angle_gamma   90.00
#
_symmetry.space_group_name_H-M   'P 1'
#
loop_
_entity.id
_entity.type
_entity.pdbx_description
1 polymer ?
#
loop_
_entity_poly.entity_id
_entity_poly.type
_entity_poly.pdbx_seq_one_letter_code
_entity_poly.pdbx_strand_id
1 'polypeptide(L)'
;SDSARAKLSQEVLQTLVAENADIIAIQETKLSAKGPTKKHLEILEELFPGYENTWRSSQEPARKGYAGTMFLYKKELTPTISFPEIGAPSTMDLEGRIITLEFDEFFVTQVYTPNAGDGLKRLEERQVWDVKYAEYLAELDKEKPVLATGDYNVAHNEIDLANPASNRRSPG
;
A
#
# COMPACT_ATOMS: atom_id res chain seq x y z
N SER A 1 1.06 -7.12 23.25
CA SER A 1 -0.28 -7.73 23.27
C SER A 1 -1.13 -7.14 22.15
N ASP A 2 -2.10 -7.87 21.67
CA ASP A 2 -2.99 -7.44 20.58
C ASP A 2 -3.72 -6.14 20.93
N SER A 3 -4.04 -5.94 22.21
CA SER A 3 -4.70 -4.73 22.68
C SER A 3 -3.80 -3.49 22.58
N ALA A 4 -2.51 -3.63 22.89
CA ALA A 4 -1.56 -2.53 22.77
C ALA A 4 -1.31 -2.18 21.29
N ARG A 5 -1.25 -3.19 20.43
CA ARG A 5 -1.09 -2.99 18.98
C ARG A 5 -2.31 -2.31 18.37
N ALA A 6 -3.51 -2.73 18.75
CA ALA A 6 -4.73 -2.10 18.30
C ALA A 6 -4.81 -0.63 18.75
N LYS A 7 -4.42 -0.35 19.98
CA LYS A 7 -4.40 1.01 20.52
C LYS A 7 -3.41 1.90 19.78
N LEU A 8 -2.20 1.39 19.52
CA LEU A 8 -1.19 2.13 18.76
C LEU A 8 -1.66 2.44 17.34
N SER A 9 -2.27 1.47 16.68
CA SER A 9 -2.84 1.65 15.33
C SER A 9 -3.93 2.72 15.33
N GLN A 10 -4.76 2.76 16.36
CA GLN A 10 -5.81 3.76 16.49
C GLN A 10 -5.25 5.17 16.69
N GLU A 11 -4.20 5.32 17.46
CA GLU A 11 -3.52 6.62 17.66
C GLU A 11 -2.91 7.12 16.35
N VAL A 12 -2.28 6.26 15.56
CA VAL A 12 -1.74 6.60 14.23
C VAL A 12 -2.85 7.05 13.30
N LEU A 13 -3.96 6.33 13.25
CA LEU A 13 -5.11 6.70 12.42
C LEU A 13 -5.69 8.05 12.81
N GLN A 14 -5.80 8.33 14.10
CA GLN A 14 -6.28 9.64 14.58
C GLN A 14 -5.34 10.78 14.17
N THR A 15 -4.03 10.55 14.17
CA THR A 15 -3.06 11.53 13.71
C THR A 15 -3.25 11.84 12.22
N LEU A 16 -3.47 10.82 11.40
CA LEU A 16 -3.74 10.97 9.97
C LEU A 16 -5.03 11.74 9.70
N VAL A 17 -6.08 11.49 10.50
CA VAL A 17 -7.33 12.25 10.41
C VAL A 17 -7.08 13.75 10.66
N ALA A 18 -6.26 14.07 11.66
CA ALA A 18 -5.94 15.46 12.00
C ALA A 18 -5.18 16.18 10.89
N GLU A 19 -4.40 15.48 10.06
CA GLU A 19 -3.66 16.05 8.95
C GLU A 19 -4.53 16.32 7.71
N ASN A 20 -5.72 15.76 7.64
CA ASN A 20 -6.65 15.93 6.51
C ASN A 20 -6.03 15.65 5.14
N ALA A 21 -5.25 14.59 5.04
CA ALA A 21 -4.58 14.19 3.81
C ALA A 21 -5.58 13.81 2.70
N ASP A 22 -5.28 14.12 1.45
CA ASP A 22 -6.11 13.74 0.31
C ASP A 22 -6.06 12.25 0.02
N ILE A 23 -4.90 11.65 0.20
CA ILE A 23 -4.63 10.24 -0.08
C ILE A 23 -3.81 9.67 1.08
N ILE A 24 -4.21 8.51 1.58
CA ILE A 24 -3.53 7.83 2.67
C ILE A 24 -3.23 6.40 2.22
N ALA A 25 -1.96 6.00 2.28
CA ALA A 25 -1.53 4.64 1.98
C ALA A 25 -1.32 3.87 3.28
N ILE A 26 -1.93 2.71 3.39
CA ILE A 26 -1.82 1.82 4.54
C ILE A 26 -1.21 0.51 4.05
N GLN A 27 -0.17 0.06 4.72
CA GLN A 27 0.57 -1.14 4.35
C GLN A 27 0.49 -2.21 5.43
N GLU A 28 0.78 -3.44 5.01
CA GLU A 28 0.74 -4.60 5.90
C GLU A 28 -0.59 -4.72 6.63
N THR A 29 -1.68 -4.65 5.87
CA THR A 29 -3.03 -4.70 6.43
C THR A 29 -3.34 -6.03 7.10
N LYS A 30 -2.74 -7.12 6.62
CA LYS A 30 -2.95 -8.49 7.12
C LYS A 30 -4.43 -8.90 7.14
N LEU A 31 -5.22 -8.29 6.29
CA LEU A 31 -6.64 -8.64 6.16
C LEU A 31 -6.80 -9.99 5.49
N SER A 32 -7.97 -10.61 5.69
CA SER A 32 -8.32 -11.83 4.95
C SER A 32 -8.48 -11.54 3.46
N ALA A 33 -8.55 -12.59 2.65
CA ALA A 33 -8.79 -12.44 1.20
C ALA A 33 -10.11 -11.71 0.89
N LYS A 34 -11.03 -11.70 1.83
CA LYS A 34 -12.31 -10.98 1.72
C LYS A 34 -12.19 -9.49 2.06
N GLY A 35 -11.03 -9.05 2.54
CA GLY A 35 -10.76 -7.66 2.87
C GLY A 35 -11.31 -7.20 4.22
N PRO A 36 -11.57 -5.89 4.35
CA PRO A 36 -12.05 -5.34 5.61
C PRO A 36 -13.40 -5.92 6.03
N THR A 37 -13.55 -6.18 7.33
CA THR A 37 -14.83 -6.60 7.89
C THR A 37 -15.78 -5.40 7.97
N LYS A 38 -17.05 -5.68 8.24
CA LYS A 38 -18.05 -4.64 8.49
C LYS A 38 -17.59 -3.69 9.61
N LYS A 39 -17.01 -4.25 10.68
CA LYS A 39 -16.49 -3.46 11.79
C LYS A 39 -15.34 -2.55 11.36
N HIS A 40 -14.41 -3.05 10.53
CA HIS A 40 -13.34 -2.23 9.98
C HIS A 40 -13.89 -1.07 9.16
N LEU A 41 -14.88 -1.32 8.31
CA LEU A 41 -15.50 -0.29 7.47
C LEU A 41 -16.23 0.75 8.31
N GLU A 42 -16.90 0.35 9.39
CA GLU A 42 -17.55 1.28 10.32
C GLU A 42 -16.54 2.21 10.99
N ILE A 43 -15.39 1.67 11.40
CA ILE A 43 -14.30 2.46 12.00
C ILE A 43 -13.73 3.44 10.99
N LEU A 44 -13.50 3.01 9.75
CA LEU A 44 -12.99 3.88 8.69
C LEU A 44 -13.97 5.01 8.37
N GLU A 45 -15.25 4.73 8.31
CA GLU A 45 -16.28 5.76 8.07
C GLU A 45 -16.35 6.76 9.23
N GLU A 46 -16.20 6.29 10.46
CA GLU A 46 -16.19 7.15 11.64
C GLU A 46 -14.96 8.06 11.68
N LEU A 47 -13.78 7.51 11.40
CA LEU A 47 -12.52 8.26 11.46
C LEU A 47 -12.26 9.09 10.20
N PHE A 48 -12.70 8.62 9.06
CA PHE A 48 -12.44 9.25 7.75
C PHE A 48 -13.74 9.46 6.97
N PRO A 49 -14.69 10.26 7.51
CA PRO A 49 -15.90 10.56 6.75
C PRO A 49 -15.52 11.32 5.47
N GLY A 50 -16.13 10.95 4.34
CA GLY A 50 -15.81 11.54 3.05
C GLY A 50 -14.65 10.90 2.31
N TYR A 51 -14.12 9.78 2.82
CA TYR A 51 -13.10 8.99 2.13
C TYR A 51 -13.69 7.71 1.56
N GLU A 52 -13.16 7.31 0.42
CA GLU A 52 -13.33 5.97 -0.13
C GLU A 52 -12.13 5.12 0.25
N ASN A 53 -12.31 3.80 0.23
CA ASN A 53 -11.21 2.87 0.42
C ASN A 53 -11.08 1.93 -0.76
N THR A 54 -9.85 1.55 -1.09
CA THR A 54 -9.56 0.46 -1.99
C THR A 54 -8.44 -0.38 -1.37
N TRP A 55 -8.51 -1.68 -1.55
CA TRP A 55 -7.62 -2.60 -0.86
C TRP A 55 -7.31 -3.80 -1.73
N ARG A 56 -6.16 -4.40 -1.46
CA ARG A 56 -5.83 -5.72 -2.00
C ARG A 56 -5.17 -6.53 -0.90
N SER A 57 -5.73 -7.69 -0.62
CA SER A 57 -5.20 -8.64 0.36
C SER A 57 -4.58 -9.83 -0.34
N SER A 58 -3.78 -10.59 0.40
CA SER A 58 -3.20 -11.83 -0.11
C SER A 58 -4.29 -12.80 -0.52
N GLN A 59 -4.16 -13.34 -1.74
CA GLN A 59 -5.11 -14.27 -2.36
C GLN A 59 -4.48 -15.65 -2.49
N GLU A 60 -5.30 -16.71 -2.46
CA GLU A 60 -4.79 -18.07 -2.67
C GLU A 60 -4.12 -18.19 -4.05
N PRO A 61 -3.02 -18.94 -4.17
CA PRO A 61 -2.36 -19.80 -3.17
C PRO A 61 -1.39 -19.10 -2.22
N ALA A 62 -1.31 -17.77 -2.22
CA ALA A 62 -0.47 -17.03 -1.30
C ALA A 62 -0.96 -17.19 0.15
N ARG A 63 -0.04 -16.94 1.10
CA ARG A 63 -0.32 -17.08 2.53
C ARG A 63 -1.44 -16.14 2.96
N LYS A 64 -2.45 -16.67 3.65
CA LYS A 64 -3.58 -15.89 4.18
C LYS A 64 -3.15 -14.99 5.35
N GLY A 65 -3.79 -13.83 5.47
CA GLY A 65 -3.53 -12.89 6.56
C GLY A 65 -2.10 -12.34 6.58
N TYR A 66 -1.52 -12.17 5.39
CA TYR A 66 -0.14 -11.77 5.18
C TYR A 66 -0.10 -10.59 4.20
N ALA A 67 0.87 -9.70 4.37
CA ALA A 67 1.04 -8.52 3.51
C ALA A 67 -0.26 -7.70 3.38
N GLY A 68 -0.61 -7.28 2.19
CA GLY A 68 -1.82 -6.51 1.93
C GLY A 68 -1.61 -5.00 2.01
N THR A 69 -2.31 -4.27 1.14
CA THR A 69 -2.24 -2.81 1.07
C THR A 69 -3.64 -2.21 0.95
N MET A 70 -3.77 -0.94 1.32
CA MET A 70 -5.01 -0.19 1.23
C MET A 70 -4.70 1.26 0.93
N PHE A 71 -5.54 1.90 0.11
CA PHE A 71 -5.59 3.35 -0.01
C PHE A 71 -6.91 3.87 0.56
N LEU A 72 -6.81 4.99 1.25
CA LEU A 72 -7.95 5.86 1.55
C LEU A 72 -7.75 7.12 0.73
N TYR A 73 -8.79 7.58 0.08
CA TYR A 73 -8.72 8.82 -0.72
C TYR A 73 -10.04 9.57 -0.63
N LYS A 74 -9.99 10.88 -0.74
CA LYS A 74 -11.21 11.69 -0.71
C LYS A 74 -12.12 11.34 -1.89
N LYS A 75 -13.42 11.21 -1.62
CA LYS A 75 -14.44 10.75 -2.60
C LYS A 75 -14.45 11.57 -3.89
N GLU A 76 -14.17 12.85 -3.80
CA GLU A 76 -14.17 13.76 -4.94
C GLU A 76 -13.02 13.53 -5.93
N LEU A 77 -12.01 12.76 -5.55
CA LEU A 77 -10.82 12.52 -6.39
C LEU A 77 -11.07 11.52 -7.53
N THR A 78 -11.95 10.58 -7.35
CA THR A 78 -12.41 9.60 -8.35
C THR A 78 -11.31 8.98 -9.25
N PRO A 79 -10.26 8.37 -8.67
CA PRO A 79 -9.19 7.75 -9.47
C PRO A 79 -9.65 6.46 -10.15
N THR A 80 -8.97 6.09 -11.23
CA THR A 80 -9.05 4.73 -11.77
C THR A 80 -8.09 3.84 -10.98
N ILE A 81 -8.58 2.73 -10.47
CA ILE A 81 -7.84 1.87 -9.56
C ILE A 81 -7.39 0.60 -10.28
N SER A 82 -6.14 0.22 -10.08
CA SER A 82 -5.61 -1.04 -10.60
C SER A 82 -4.79 -1.78 -9.54
N PHE A 83 -4.77 -3.12 -9.67
CA PHE A 83 -4.00 -4.03 -8.83
C PHE A 83 -3.03 -4.78 -9.74
N PRO A 84 -1.89 -4.18 -10.07
CA PRO A 84 -1.02 -4.72 -11.11
C PRO A 84 -0.32 -6.00 -10.68
N GLU A 85 -0.17 -6.90 -11.63
CA GLU A 85 0.73 -8.03 -11.54
C GLU A 85 1.97 -7.68 -12.38
N ILE A 86 3.14 -7.73 -11.75
CA ILE A 86 4.38 -7.26 -12.39
C ILE A 86 5.26 -8.39 -12.92
N GLY A 87 4.81 -9.64 -12.81
CA GLY A 87 5.61 -10.81 -13.15
C GLY A 87 6.56 -11.20 -12.03
N ALA A 88 6.17 -10.94 -10.80
CA ALA A 88 6.99 -11.21 -9.63
C ALA A 88 7.12 -12.72 -9.36
N PRO A 89 8.24 -13.15 -8.73
CA PRO A 89 8.45 -14.56 -8.44
C PRO A 89 7.52 -15.08 -7.34
N SER A 90 7.40 -16.41 -7.26
CA SER A 90 6.57 -17.11 -6.26
C SER A 90 5.13 -16.60 -6.27
N THR A 91 4.57 -16.32 -5.12
CA THR A 91 3.20 -15.81 -4.97
C THR A 91 3.14 -14.30 -4.78
N MET A 92 4.22 -13.58 -5.03
CA MET A 92 4.31 -12.15 -4.71
C MET A 92 3.25 -11.30 -5.40
N ASP A 93 2.90 -11.60 -6.66
CA ASP A 93 1.83 -10.87 -7.37
C ASP A 93 0.43 -11.10 -6.76
N LEU A 94 0.28 -12.14 -5.95
CA LEU A 94 -0.99 -12.50 -5.31
C LEU A 94 -1.08 -12.04 -3.86
N GLU A 95 -0.06 -11.32 -3.37
CA GLU A 95 0.04 -10.95 -1.96
C GLU A 95 -0.52 -9.55 -1.64
N GLY A 96 -1.12 -8.89 -2.63
CA GLY A 96 -1.72 -7.57 -2.42
C GLY A 96 -0.70 -6.49 -2.10
N ARG A 97 0.44 -6.50 -2.80
CA ARG A 97 1.58 -5.64 -2.49
C ARG A 97 1.56 -4.30 -3.21
N ILE A 98 0.80 -4.17 -4.30
CA ILE A 98 0.79 -2.96 -5.12
C ILE A 98 -0.65 -2.55 -5.41
N ILE A 99 -0.94 -1.28 -5.21
CA ILE A 99 -2.16 -0.62 -5.70
C ILE A 99 -1.74 0.64 -6.44
N THR A 100 -2.33 0.87 -7.59
CA THR A 100 -2.09 2.09 -8.37
C THR A 100 -3.39 2.86 -8.54
N LEU A 101 -3.33 4.15 -8.25
CA LEU A 101 -4.40 5.11 -8.51
C LEU A 101 -3.99 5.95 -9.70
N GLU A 102 -4.82 5.98 -10.74
CA GLU A 102 -4.61 6.82 -11.90
C GLU A 102 -5.51 8.03 -11.85
N PHE A 103 -4.90 9.21 -11.89
CA PHE A 103 -5.57 10.49 -12.06
C PHE A 103 -5.29 11.02 -13.47
N ASP A 104 -5.98 12.10 -13.87
CA ASP A 104 -5.83 12.64 -15.23
C ASP A 104 -4.39 13.02 -15.56
N GLU A 105 -3.65 13.57 -14.59
CA GLU A 105 -2.31 14.13 -14.83
C GLU A 105 -1.17 13.35 -14.21
N PHE A 106 -1.45 12.36 -13.36
CA PHE A 106 -0.41 11.60 -12.66
C PHE A 106 -0.93 10.27 -12.14
N PHE A 107 0.01 9.38 -11.78
CA PHE A 107 -0.27 8.15 -11.04
C PHE A 107 0.20 8.28 -9.60
N VAL A 108 -0.54 7.65 -8.69
CA VAL A 108 -0.06 7.38 -7.33
C VAL A 108 -0.05 5.87 -7.15
N THR A 109 1.10 5.31 -6.86
CA THR A 109 1.23 3.87 -6.62
C THR A 109 1.87 3.62 -5.27
N GLN A 110 1.38 2.63 -4.55
CA GLN A 110 2.03 2.18 -3.32
C GLN A 110 2.54 0.76 -3.49
N VAL A 111 3.61 0.47 -2.78
CA VAL A 111 4.22 -0.86 -2.76
C VAL A 111 4.54 -1.27 -1.33
N TYR A 112 4.22 -2.51 -1.01
CA TYR A 112 4.71 -3.19 0.17
C TYR A 112 5.73 -4.23 -0.29
N THR A 113 7.00 -3.85 -0.22
CA THR A 113 8.10 -4.64 -0.77
C THR A 113 8.26 -5.95 -0.01
N PRO A 114 8.48 -7.09 -0.72
CA PRO A 114 8.74 -8.35 -0.05
C PRO A 114 10.00 -8.30 0.79
N ASN A 115 9.95 -8.87 1.99
CA ASN A 115 11.14 -9.03 2.82
C ASN A 115 12.07 -10.07 2.22
N ALA A 116 13.36 -9.74 2.09
CA ALA A 116 14.37 -10.68 1.62
C ALA A 116 14.51 -11.90 2.55
N GLY A 117 14.29 -11.74 3.86
CA GLY A 117 14.32 -12.82 4.82
C GLY A 117 15.67 -13.55 4.85
N ASP A 118 15.64 -14.79 5.34
CA ASP A 118 16.83 -15.63 5.42
C ASP A 118 16.95 -16.52 4.16
N GLY A 119 18.16 -16.64 3.63
CA GLY A 119 18.49 -17.56 2.57
C GLY A 119 18.65 -16.94 1.20
N LEU A 120 19.48 -17.58 0.37
CA LEU A 120 19.82 -17.12 -0.97
C LEU A 120 18.62 -17.07 -1.92
N LYS A 121 17.71 -18.03 -1.81
CA LYS A 121 16.53 -18.07 -2.68
C LYS A 121 15.66 -16.82 -2.50
N ARG A 122 15.44 -16.40 -1.27
CA ARG A 122 14.66 -15.20 -1.00
C ARG A 122 15.36 -13.93 -1.45
N LEU A 123 16.67 -13.88 -1.35
CA LEU A 123 17.45 -12.77 -1.87
C LEU A 123 17.35 -12.69 -3.40
N GLU A 124 17.47 -13.83 -4.09
CA GLU A 124 17.31 -13.89 -5.53
C GLU A 124 15.91 -13.45 -5.97
N GLU A 125 14.87 -13.94 -5.29
CA GLU A 125 13.49 -13.55 -5.56
C GLU A 125 13.28 -12.06 -5.34
N ARG A 126 13.88 -11.49 -4.30
CA ARG A 126 13.79 -10.06 -4.03
C ARG A 126 14.48 -9.25 -5.12
N GLN A 127 15.61 -9.71 -5.64
CA GLN A 127 16.30 -9.05 -6.76
C GLN A 127 15.44 -9.07 -8.02
N VAL A 128 14.77 -10.17 -8.32
CA VAL A 128 13.83 -10.24 -9.44
C VAL A 128 12.65 -9.29 -9.21
N TRP A 129 12.10 -9.25 -8.00
CA TRP A 129 11.06 -8.30 -7.64
C TRP A 129 11.49 -6.87 -7.94
N ASP A 130 12.67 -6.47 -7.48
CA ASP A 130 13.18 -5.12 -7.64
C ASP A 130 13.26 -4.72 -9.12
N VAL A 131 13.72 -5.62 -10.00
CA VAL A 131 13.78 -5.39 -11.44
C VAL A 131 12.38 -5.24 -12.02
N LYS A 132 11.46 -6.14 -11.68
CA LYS A 132 10.08 -6.11 -12.19
C LYS A 132 9.34 -4.86 -11.72
N TYR A 133 9.54 -4.47 -10.49
CA TYR A 133 8.91 -3.27 -9.96
C TYR A 133 9.46 -2.00 -10.63
N ALA A 134 10.78 -1.94 -10.85
CA ALA A 134 11.38 -0.82 -11.58
C ALA A 134 10.87 -0.73 -13.02
N GLU A 135 10.71 -1.86 -13.72
CA GLU A 135 10.12 -1.92 -15.06
C GLU A 135 8.67 -1.40 -15.04
N TYR A 136 7.90 -1.79 -14.03
CA TYR A 136 6.52 -1.34 -13.87
C TYR A 136 6.45 0.18 -13.70
N LEU A 137 7.26 0.76 -12.82
CA LEU A 137 7.31 2.20 -12.63
C LEU A 137 7.72 2.94 -13.91
N ALA A 138 8.69 2.39 -14.64
CA ALA A 138 9.14 2.97 -15.91
C ALA A 138 8.02 2.98 -16.96
N GLU A 139 7.22 1.92 -17.02
CA GLU A 139 6.07 1.88 -17.93
C GLU A 139 5.02 2.95 -17.59
N LEU A 140 4.71 3.12 -16.30
CA LEU A 140 3.80 4.18 -15.87
C LEU A 140 4.35 5.56 -16.21
N ASP A 141 5.64 5.79 -15.98
CA ASP A 141 6.29 7.08 -16.18
C ASP A 141 6.31 7.50 -17.64
N LYS A 142 6.24 6.57 -18.59
CA LYS A 142 6.08 6.88 -20.01
C LYS A 142 4.79 7.59 -20.35
N GLU A 143 3.76 7.35 -19.56
CA GLU A 143 2.42 7.92 -19.80
C GLU A 143 2.20 9.20 -19.01
N LYS A 144 2.52 9.21 -17.73
CA LYS A 144 2.29 10.32 -16.79
C LYS A 144 3.32 10.27 -15.67
N PRO A 145 3.57 11.40 -14.99
CA PRO A 145 4.38 11.39 -13.77
C PRO A 145 3.85 10.41 -12.73
N VAL A 146 4.74 9.74 -12.04
CA VAL A 146 4.42 8.74 -11.03
C VAL A 146 4.88 9.19 -9.66
N LEU A 147 3.95 9.22 -8.71
CA LEU A 147 4.25 9.38 -7.30
C LEU A 147 4.26 7.98 -6.67
N ALA A 148 5.44 7.43 -6.47
CA ALA A 148 5.61 6.13 -5.85
C ALA A 148 5.80 6.29 -4.34
N THR A 149 5.04 5.54 -3.56
CA THR A 149 5.12 5.55 -2.10
C THR A 149 5.10 4.12 -1.58
N GLY A 150 5.50 3.93 -0.34
CA GLY A 150 5.42 2.63 0.28
C GLY A 150 6.62 2.27 1.14
N ASP A 151 6.62 1.02 1.60
CA ASP A 151 7.68 0.47 2.40
C ASP A 151 8.72 -0.22 1.50
N TYR A 152 9.91 0.34 1.47
CA TYR A 152 11.05 -0.20 0.74
C TYR A 152 11.97 -1.01 1.68
N ASN A 153 11.42 -1.62 2.74
CA ASN A 153 12.15 -2.28 3.83
C ASN A 153 13.01 -1.33 4.66
N VAL A 154 12.65 -0.07 4.67
CA VAL A 154 13.14 0.91 5.63
C VAL A 154 12.04 1.06 6.67
N ALA A 155 12.42 1.23 7.94
CA ALA A 155 11.44 1.47 8.98
C ALA A 155 10.74 2.80 8.70
N HIS A 156 9.61 2.74 7.99
CA HIS A 156 8.79 3.89 7.72
C HIS A 156 7.69 4.02 8.74
N ASN A 157 7.47 5.23 9.15
CA ASN A 157 6.27 5.58 9.84
C ASN A 157 5.17 5.79 8.78
N GLU A 158 4.03 5.15 8.95
CA GLU A 158 2.86 5.30 8.07
C GLU A 158 2.44 6.76 7.91
N ILE A 159 2.73 7.59 8.90
CA ILE A 159 2.47 9.04 8.89
C ILE A 159 3.17 9.73 7.72
N ASP A 160 4.35 9.25 7.30
CA ASP A 160 5.09 9.83 6.19
C ASP A 160 4.32 9.73 4.87
N LEU A 161 3.43 8.77 4.76
CA LEU A 161 2.61 8.51 3.58
C LEU A 161 1.44 9.49 3.46
N ALA A 162 1.05 10.13 4.57
CA ALA A 162 -0.02 11.11 4.59
C ALA A 162 0.36 12.42 3.88
N ASN A 163 1.65 12.67 3.65
CA ASN A 163 2.14 13.86 2.99
C ASN A 163 2.96 13.48 1.73
N PRO A 164 2.36 13.53 0.53
CA PRO A 164 3.05 13.19 -0.71
C PRO A 164 4.30 14.03 -0.97
N ALA A 165 4.35 15.27 -0.50
CA ALA A 165 5.51 16.14 -0.67
C ALA A 165 6.72 15.67 0.13
N SER A 166 6.52 15.06 1.30
CA SER A 166 7.61 14.51 2.09
C SER A 166 8.19 13.24 1.45
N ASN A 167 7.36 12.46 0.77
CA ASN A 167 7.81 11.24 0.09
C ASN A 167 8.71 11.51 -1.11
N ARG A 168 8.61 12.68 -1.71
CA ARG A 168 9.50 13.09 -2.82
C ARG A 168 10.93 13.30 -2.37
N ARG A 169 11.16 13.48 -1.09
CA ARG A 169 12.49 13.72 -0.50
C ARG A 169 13.12 12.47 0.07
N SER A 170 12.38 11.39 0.15
CA SER A 170 12.93 10.13 0.62
C SER A 170 13.73 9.51 -0.50
N PRO A 171 15.06 9.37 -0.35
CA PRO A 171 15.83 8.62 -1.34
C PRO A 171 15.32 7.18 -1.31
N GLY A 172 14.89 6.70 -2.44
CA GLY A 172 14.53 5.30 -2.63
C GLY A 172 15.72 4.39 -2.36
#